data_6dd6ad421ab32504987b3e7f18e67816
#
_entry.id   6dd6ad421ab32504987b3e7f18e67816
#
_cell.length_a   1.000
_cell.length_b   1.000
_cell.length_c   1.000
_cell.angle_alpha   90.00
_cell.angle_beta   90.00
_cell.angle_gamma   90.00
#
_symmetry.space_group_name_H-M   'P 1'
#
loop_
_entity.id
_entity.type
_entity.pdbx_description
1 polymer ?
#
loop_
_entity_poly.entity_id
_entity_poly.type
_entity_poly.pdbx_seq_one_letter_code
_entity_poly.pdbx_strand_id
1 'polypeptide(L)'
;MFGFHDCMPDVIDLMPHIKRCTDRLIVKASPMLDISKSLEELRYVTDIWIVAIKNSCKELLFVLDFTKEERLGNVRIHTIDYEATTQCFDFFVEPASDIDCIAASDDVSAGTVLLEPNACIIKSGRTESLITAFESLKKLEKNSHLFVSKCVVKDFPGRQFIIEDVMPFKDKNLRKFKEYKTLNVSTRNFRLSADQLKARIGVIDGGDKYLFGTTLSNSQQVLILCRKA
;
A
#
# COMPACT_ATOMS: atom_id res chain seq x y z
N MET A 1 10.51 -14.88 -3.56
CA MET A 1 10.75 -13.43 -3.59
C MET A 1 11.82 -13.21 -4.64
N PHE A 2 11.53 -12.44 -5.71
CA PHE A 2 12.44 -12.25 -6.84
C PHE A 2 13.39 -11.09 -6.58
N GLY A 3 14.68 -11.26 -6.91
CA GLY A 3 15.73 -10.26 -6.86
C GLY A 3 16.34 -10.00 -8.23
N PHE A 4 17.36 -9.14 -8.32
CA PHE A 4 18.03 -8.82 -9.58
C PHE A 4 18.84 -9.99 -10.16
N HIS A 5 19.38 -10.86 -9.32
CA HIS A 5 20.06 -12.09 -9.76
C HIS A 5 19.12 -13.10 -10.47
N ASP A 6 17.79 -12.95 -10.28
CA ASP A 6 16.79 -13.78 -10.97
C ASP A 6 16.41 -13.20 -12.34
N CYS A 7 17.01 -12.08 -12.76
CA CYS A 7 16.68 -11.36 -13.99
C CYS A 7 17.67 -11.64 -15.12
N MET A 8 17.22 -11.42 -16.35
CA MET A 8 18.06 -11.54 -17.55
C MET A 8 17.94 -10.23 -18.37
N PRO A 9 19.04 -9.50 -18.62
CA PRO A 9 20.38 -9.74 -18.12
C PRO A 9 20.51 -9.52 -16.61
N ASP A 10 21.47 -10.22 -15.96
CA ASP A 10 21.83 -9.94 -14.57
C ASP A 10 22.59 -8.61 -14.50
N VAL A 11 21.91 -7.56 -14.02
CA VAL A 11 22.49 -6.23 -13.94
C VAL A 11 23.59 -6.14 -12.88
N ILE A 12 23.54 -7.00 -11.85
CA ILE A 12 24.56 -7.01 -10.78
C ILE A 12 25.90 -7.46 -11.32
N ASP A 13 25.93 -8.55 -12.11
CA ASP A 13 27.15 -9.06 -12.76
C ASP A 13 27.72 -8.04 -13.76
N LEU A 14 26.84 -7.27 -14.43
CA LEU A 14 27.27 -6.25 -15.39
C LEU A 14 27.74 -4.94 -14.74
N MET A 15 27.46 -4.71 -13.46
CA MET A 15 27.70 -3.46 -12.75
C MET A 15 29.16 -2.96 -12.87
N PRO A 16 30.23 -3.80 -12.71
CA PRO A 16 31.61 -3.34 -12.87
C PRO A 16 31.92 -2.79 -14.26
N HIS A 17 31.27 -3.32 -15.30
CA HIS A 17 31.41 -2.81 -16.66
C HIS A 17 30.65 -1.51 -16.86
N ILE A 18 29.41 -1.43 -16.43
CA ILE A 18 28.54 -0.27 -16.57
C ILE A 18 29.16 0.96 -15.91
N LYS A 19 29.69 0.83 -14.70
CA LYS A 19 30.36 1.92 -13.95
C LYS A 19 31.55 2.54 -14.69
N ARG A 20 32.19 1.82 -15.59
CA ARG A 20 33.29 2.35 -16.42
C ARG A 20 32.81 3.13 -17.62
N CYS A 21 31.52 2.97 -17.99
CA CYS A 21 30.93 3.55 -19.18
C CYS A 21 30.06 4.78 -18.89
N THR A 22 29.53 4.90 -17.68
CA THR A 22 28.61 5.99 -17.33
C THR A 22 28.62 6.28 -15.83
N ASP A 23 28.30 7.54 -15.49
CA ASP A 23 28.13 8.00 -14.10
C ASP A 23 26.73 7.71 -13.55
N ARG A 24 25.76 7.44 -14.41
CA ARG A 24 24.37 7.20 -14.01
C ARG A 24 23.76 6.05 -14.79
N LEU A 25 22.89 5.30 -14.09
CA LEU A 25 22.15 4.18 -14.67
C LEU A 25 20.68 4.24 -14.22
N ILE A 26 19.77 3.98 -15.15
CA ILE A 26 18.36 3.72 -14.80
C ILE A 26 18.08 2.27 -15.17
N VAL A 27 17.62 1.49 -14.17
CA VAL A 27 17.21 0.11 -14.36
C VAL A 27 15.70 0.03 -14.28
N LYS A 28 15.05 -0.32 -15.40
CA LYS A 28 13.65 -0.65 -15.42
C LYS A 28 13.45 -2.10 -15.03
N ALA A 29 12.64 -2.33 -14.01
CA ALA A 29 12.42 -3.66 -13.45
C ALA A 29 10.92 -4.01 -13.39
N SER A 30 10.65 -5.31 -13.32
CA SER A 30 9.29 -5.83 -13.14
C SER A 30 8.72 -5.42 -11.77
N PRO A 31 7.41 -5.12 -11.68
CA PRO A 31 6.76 -4.91 -10.39
C PRO A 31 6.73 -6.16 -9.49
N MET A 32 7.16 -7.32 -9.99
CA MET A 32 7.30 -8.54 -9.19
C MET A 32 8.52 -8.51 -8.26
N LEU A 33 9.55 -7.68 -8.56
CA LEU A 33 10.74 -7.55 -7.72
C LEU A 33 10.40 -6.98 -6.34
N ASP A 34 11.05 -7.51 -5.32
CA ASP A 34 10.96 -6.97 -3.95
C ASP A 34 11.91 -5.78 -3.80
N ILE A 35 11.37 -4.62 -3.43
CA ILE A 35 12.16 -3.38 -3.33
C ILE A 35 13.20 -3.47 -2.21
N SER A 36 12.87 -4.06 -1.07
CA SER A 36 13.80 -4.18 0.05
C SER A 36 14.98 -5.08 -0.33
N LYS A 37 14.70 -6.26 -0.91
CA LYS A 37 15.74 -7.14 -1.45
C LYS A 37 16.56 -6.46 -2.56
N SER A 38 15.90 -5.73 -3.44
CA SER A 38 16.58 -4.98 -4.51
C SER A 38 17.56 -3.95 -3.98
N LEU A 39 17.25 -3.27 -2.87
CA LEU A 39 18.13 -2.31 -2.22
C LEU A 39 19.33 -2.98 -1.51
N GLU A 40 19.21 -4.23 -1.11
CA GLU A 40 20.34 -5.03 -0.58
C GLU A 40 21.30 -5.45 -1.70
N GLU A 41 20.78 -5.73 -2.91
CA GLU A 41 21.54 -6.19 -4.06
C GLU A 41 22.14 -5.02 -4.87
N LEU A 42 21.38 -3.93 -5.07
CA LEU A 42 21.80 -2.75 -5.82
C LEU A 42 22.40 -1.68 -4.91
N ARG A 43 23.67 -1.37 -5.15
CA ARG A 43 24.35 -0.23 -4.53
C ARG A 43 24.19 1.02 -5.37
N TYR A 44 24.48 2.19 -4.79
CA TYR A 44 24.41 3.52 -5.46
C TYR A 44 22.99 3.95 -5.87
N VAL A 45 21.94 3.29 -5.40
CA VAL A 45 20.56 3.71 -5.66
C VAL A 45 20.29 5.03 -4.93
N THR A 46 19.86 6.04 -5.67
CA THR A 46 19.45 7.35 -5.14
C THR A 46 17.95 7.51 -5.12
N ASP A 47 17.28 6.98 -6.14
CA ASP A 47 15.84 7.14 -6.31
C ASP A 47 15.20 5.84 -6.83
N ILE A 48 13.96 5.60 -6.40
CA ILE A 48 13.11 4.53 -6.90
C ILE A 48 11.79 5.13 -7.34
N TRP A 49 11.42 4.90 -8.59
CA TRP A 49 10.11 5.27 -9.11
C TRP A 49 9.21 4.04 -9.14
N ILE A 50 8.05 4.14 -8.50
CA ILE A 50 7.00 3.12 -8.53
C ILE A 50 5.85 3.68 -9.34
N VAL A 51 5.59 3.07 -10.49
CA VAL A 51 4.59 3.56 -11.44
C VAL A 51 3.41 2.59 -11.49
N ALA A 52 2.22 3.09 -11.27
CA ALA A 52 0.96 2.36 -11.41
C ALA A 52 0.03 3.02 -12.44
N ILE A 53 -0.89 2.24 -12.93
CA ILE A 53 -2.01 2.69 -13.77
C ILE A 53 -3.28 2.09 -13.18
N LYS A 54 -4.24 2.93 -12.83
CA LYS A 54 -5.53 2.53 -12.25
C LYS A 54 -5.32 1.58 -11.04
N ASN A 55 -4.51 2.04 -10.10
CA ASN A 55 -4.19 1.30 -8.86
C ASN A 55 -3.56 -0.10 -9.09
N SER A 56 -2.84 -0.27 -10.20
CA SER A 56 -2.12 -1.50 -10.54
C SER A 56 -0.67 -1.17 -10.87
N CYS A 57 0.29 -1.57 -10.04
CA CYS A 57 1.70 -1.33 -10.24
C CYS A 57 2.17 -1.97 -11.56
N LYS A 58 2.83 -1.19 -12.41
CA LYS A 58 3.28 -1.59 -13.76
C LYS A 58 4.78 -1.67 -13.88
N GLU A 59 5.50 -0.70 -13.32
CA GLU A 59 6.94 -0.55 -13.50
C GLU A 59 7.62 -0.13 -12.21
N LEU A 60 8.86 -0.58 -12.04
CA LEU A 60 9.82 -0.07 -11.07
C LEU A 60 11.02 0.49 -11.82
N LEU A 61 11.46 1.71 -11.48
CA LEU A 61 12.68 2.30 -12.04
C LEU A 61 13.63 2.58 -10.88
N PHE A 62 14.82 2.00 -10.92
CA PHE A 62 15.90 2.26 -9.97
C PHE A 62 16.90 3.20 -10.62
N VAL A 63 17.16 4.35 -10.00
CA VAL A 63 18.14 5.32 -10.45
C VAL A 63 19.40 5.15 -9.60
N LEU A 64 20.52 4.90 -10.26
CA LEU A 64 21.81 4.76 -9.63
C LEU A 64 22.72 5.94 -10.04
N ASP A 65 23.46 6.49 -9.09
CA ASP A 65 24.41 7.58 -9.31
C ASP A 65 25.80 7.14 -8.78
N PHE A 66 26.69 6.77 -9.67
CA PHE A 66 28.02 6.25 -9.34
C PHE A 66 29.01 7.33 -8.92
N THR A 67 28.66 8.61 -9.04
CA THR A 67 29.46 9.74 -8.55
C THR A 67 29.29 9.97 -7.05
N LYS A 68 28.26 9.38 -6.46
CA LYS A 68 27.97 9.49 -5.04
C LYS A 68 28.63 8.35 -4.25
N GLU A 69 28.79 8.60 -2.95
CA GLU A 69 29.25 7.53 -2.06
C GLU A 69 28.22 6.39 -2.02
N GLU A 70 28.72 5.19 -1.87
CA GLU A 70 27.94 3.98 -1.67
C GLU A 70 27.22 4.05 -0.32
N ARG A 71 26.02 4.66 -0.27
CA ARG A 71 25.25 4.80 0.95
C ARG A 71 23.97 3.97 0.89
N LEU A 72 23.83 3.06 1.83
CA LEU A 72 22.57 2.49 2.25
C LEU A 72 21.88 3.51 3.18
N GLY A 73 21.20 4.49 2.62
CA GLY A 73 20.48 5.50 3.39
C GLY A 73 20.25 6.77 2.57
N ASN A 74 19.07 7.35 2.61
CA ASN A 74 18.56 8.47 1.81
C ASN A 74 18.13 8.10 0.38
N VAL A 75 17.69 6.88 0.14
CA VAL A 75 16.99 6.55 -1.11
C VAL A 75 15.62 7.22 -1.09
N ARG A 76 15.32 8.00 -2.13
CA ARG A 76 14.01 8.61 -2.29
C ARG A 76 13.09 7.71 -3.09
N ILE A 77 11.88 7.49 -2.59
CA ILE A 77 10.83 6.77 -3.30
C ILE A 77 9.86 7.79 -3.88
N HIS A 78 9.62 7.68 -5.18
CA HIS A 78 8.64 8.44 -5.93
C HIS A 78 7.51 7.50 -6.34
N THR A 79 6.29 7.83 -6.00
CA THR A 79 5.12 7.05 -6.41
C THR A 79 4.24 7.83 -7.35
N ILE A 80 3.83 7.21 -8.45
CA ILE A 80 2.92 7.79 -9.43
C ILE A 80 1.85 6.77 -9.78
N ASP A 81 0.59 7.09 -9.52
CA ASP A 81 -0.55 6.30 -10.00
C ASP A 81 -1.36 7.13 -11.01
N TYR A 82 -1.33 6.70 -12.27
CA TYR A 82 -2.08 7.32 -13.35
C TYR A 82 -3.51 6.79 -13.38
N GLU A 83 -4.45 7.64 -12.99
CA GLU A 83 -5.89 7.42 -13.10
C GLU A 83 -6.55 8.69 -13.66
N ALA A 84 -7.85 8.89 -13.47
CA ALA A 84 -8.54 10.13 -13.87
C ALA A 84 -7.90 11.37 -13.21
N THR A 85 -7.40 11.22 -11.99
CA THR A 85 -6.51 12.19 -11.32
C THR A 85 -5.22 11.47 -10.97
N THR A 86 -4.08 12.01 -11.42
CA THR A 86 -2.77 11.45 -11.10
C THR A 86 -2.45 11.69 -9.64
N GLN A 87 -2.13 10.63 -8.91
CA GLN A 87 -1.69 10.67 -7.52
C GLN A 87 -0.18 10.51 -7.45
N CYS A 88 0.50 11.50 -6.85
CA CYS A 88 1.95 11.47 -6.61
C CYS A 88 2.22 11.59 -5.12
N PHE A 89 3.21 10.85 -4.64
CA PHE A 89 3.69 10.96 -3.26
C PHE A 89 5.16 10.54 -3.19
N ASP A 90 5.96 11.39 -2.57
CA ASP A 90 7.41 11.21 -2.46
C ASP A 90 7.82 11.12 -0.99
N PHE A 91 8.75 10.22 -0.68
CA PHE A 91 9.29 10.08 0.67
C PHE A 91 10.68 9.42 0.65
N PHE A 92 11.40 9.51 1.74
CA PHE A 92 12.68 8.83 1.89
C PHE A 92 12.52 7.45 2.54
N VAL A 93 13.41 6.52 2.15
CA VAL A 93 13.52 5.24 2.84
C VAL A 93 14.20 5.49 4.18
N GLU A 94 13.40 5.63 5.22
CA GLU A 94 13.91 5.70 6.58
C GLU A 94 14.07 4.30 7.18
N PRO A 95 14.96 4.12 8.17
CA PRO A 95 14.98 2.91 8.97
C PRO A 95 13.57 2.65 9.54
N ALA A 96 13.17 1.38 9.59
CA ALA A 96 11.89 1.03 10.18
C ALA A 96 11.84 1.54 11.62
N SER A 97 11.10 2.62 11.85
CA SER A 97 10.80 3.10 13.19
C SER A 97 9.56 2.36 13.70
N ASP A 98 9.58 1.96 14.97
CA ASP A 98 8.37 1.52 15.64
C ASP A 98 7.43 2.73 15.77
N ILE A 99 6.55 2.89 14.79
CA ILE A 99 5.56 3.97 14.82
C ILE A 99 4.40 3.48 15.68
N ASP A 100 4.31 4.01 16.89
CA ASP A 100 3.23 3.75 17.87
C ASP A 100 1.90 4.47 17.51
N CYS A 101 1.61 4.66 16.22
CA CYS A 101 0.36 5.26 15.76
C CYS A 101 -0.68 4.20 15.35
N ILE A 102 -0.90 3.23 16.24
CA ILE A 102 -1.96 2.23 16.05
C ILE A 102 -3.29 2.77 16.56
N ALA A 103 -4.36 2.61 15.79
CA ALA A 103 -5.69 3.02 16.15
C ALA A 103 -6.22 2.14 17.30
N ALA A 104 -6.80 2.78 18.32
CA ALA A 104 -7.66 2.06 19.27
C ALA A 104 -8.93 1.59 18.55
N SER A 105 -9.59 0.54 19.10
CA SER A 105 -10.82 0.02 18.48
C SER A 105 -11.91 1.09 18.32
N ASP A 106 -11.97 2.05 19.25
CA ASP A 106 -12.95 3.13 19.26
C ASP A 106 -12.66 4.24 18.22
N ASP A 107 -11.43 4.30 17.71
CA ASP A 107 -11.10 5.20 16.59
C ASP A 107 -11.77 4.74 15.28
N VAL A 108 -12.15 3.46 15.19
CA VAL A 108 -12.80 2.86 14.00
C VAL A 108 -14.30 2.78 14.25
N SER A 109 -15.02 3.85 13.92
CA SER A 109 -16.46 3.99 14.22
C SER A 109 -17.19 4.73 13.09
N ALA A 110 -18.50 4.65 13.09
CA ALA A 110 -19.34 5.38 12.13
C ALA A 110 -19.03 6.88 12.15
N GLY A 111 -18.88 7.47 10.97
CA GLY A 111 -18.53 8.89 10.78
C GLY A 111 -17.04 9.15 10.66
N THR A 112 -16.14 8.23 11.05
CA THR A 112 -14.70 8.36 10.78
C THR A 112 -14.37 7.93 9.34
N VAL A 113 -13.15 8.24 8.88
CA VAL A 113 -12.70 7.97 7.52
C VAL A 113 -11.74 6.79 7.52
N LEU A 114 -12.05 5.77 6.74
CA LEU A 114 -11.15 4.66 6.42
C LEU A 114 -10.33 5.05 5.19
N LEU A 115 -9.01 4.86 5.25
CA LEU A 115 -8.10 5.19 4.17
C LEU A 115 -7.35 3.93 3.70
N GLU A 116 -7.33 3.73 2.40
CA GLU A 116 -6.61 2.65 1.74
C GLU A 116 -5.57 3.25 0.79
N PRO A 117 -4.26 3.11 1.07
CA PRO A 117 -3.21 3.58 0.20
C PRO A 117 -3.29 2.93 -1.19
N ASN A 118 -2.81 3.64 -2.21
CA ASN A 118 -2.73 3.10 -3.55
C ASN A 118 -1.66 2.00 -3.70
N ALA A 119 -1.69 1.30 -4.82
CA ALA A 119 -0.80 0.18 -5.08
C ALA A 119 0.69 0.54 -5.03
N CYS A 120 1.07 1.79 -5.39
CA CYS A 120 2.46 2.23 -5.33
C CYS A 120 2.97 2.30 -3.89
N ILE A 121 2.19 2.89 -3.00
CA ILE A 121 2.52 2.97 -1.57
C ILE A 121 2.61 1.57 -0.96
N ILE A 122 1.66 0.69 -1.26
CA ILE A 122 1.68 -0.70 -0.77
C ILE A 122 2.92 -1.42 -1.32
N LYS A 123 3.24 -1.24 -2.60
CA LYS A 123 4.41 -1.83 -3.26
C LYS A 123 5.74 -1.36 -2.66
N SER A 124 5.81 -0.13 -2.18
CA SER A 124 7.03 0.38 -1.54
C SER A 124 7.42 -0.39 -0.27
N GLY A 125 6.46 -1.09 0.36
CA GLY A 125 6.64 -1.72 1.66
C GLY A 125 6.81 -0.74 2.82
N ARG A 126 6.56 0.57 2.59
CA ARG A 126 6.80 1.67 3.54
C ARG A 126 5.53 2.47 3.80
N THR A 127 4.44 1.79 4.11
CA THR A 127 3.15 2.45 4.38
C THR A 127 3.19 3.38 5.60
N GLU A 128 4.15 3.20 6.49
CA GLU A 128 4.39 4.02 7.68
C GLU A 128 4.78 5.46 7.33
N SER A 129 5.41 5.70 6.16
CA SER A 129 5.73 7.05 5.68
C SER A 129 4.49 7.95 5.56
N LEU A 130 3.31 7.36 5.41
CA LEU A 130 2.05 8.11 5.42
C LEU A 130 1.74 8.71 6.80
N ILE A 131 2.10 8.04 7.90
CA ILE A 131 1.87 8.55 9.26
C ILE A 131 2.76 9.77 9.50
N THR A 132 4.01 9.73 9.03
CA THR A 132 4.93 10.87 9.12
C THR A 132 4.43 12.06 8.29
N ALA A 133 3.86 11.81 7.12
CA ALA A 133 3.36 12.86 6.22
C ALA A 133 1.99 13.43 6.63
N PHE A 134 1.16 12.63 7.30
CA PHE A 134 -0.22 12.99 7.65
C PHE A 134 -0.46 12.67 9.14
N GLU A 135 -0.23 13.62 10.02
CA GLU A 135 -0.30 13.48 11.50
C GLU A 135 -1.65 12.96 12.03
N SER A 136 -2.74 13.11 11.24
CA SER A 136 -4.07 12.65 11.62
C SER A 136 -4.31 11.16 11.41
N LEU A 137 -3.37 10.45 10.76
CA LEU A 137 -3.52 9.04 10.42
C LEU A 137 -3.14 8.14 11.58
N LYS A 138 -3.96 7.13 11.80
CA LYS A 138 -3.63 5.98 12.66
C LYS A 138 -3.77 4.69 11.84
N LYS A 139 -2.81 3.78 11.96
CA LYS A 139 -2.86 2.48 11.30
C LYS A 139 -3.82 1.55 12.05
N LEU A 140 -4.67 0.80 11.37
CA LEU A 140 -5.66 -0.07 12.04
C LEU A 140 -4.99 -1.18 12.87
N GLU A 141 -3.89 -1.73 12.35
CA GLU A 141 -3.09 -2.77 12.98
C GLU A 141 -1.73 -2.84 12.27
N LYS A 142 -0.69 -3.34 12.95
CA LYS A 142 0.69 -3.39 12.45
C LYS A 142 0.81 -4.01 11.05
N ASN A 143 0.12 -5.12 10.79
CA ASN A 143 0.14 -5.83 9.51
C ASN A 143 -0.97 -5.40 8.54
N SER A 144 -1.79 -4.43 8.93
CA SER A 144 -2.82 -3.86 8.05
C SER A 144 -2.24 -2.75 7.20
N HIS A 145 -2.69 -2.65 5.95
CA HIS A 145 -2.42 -1.49 5.07
C HIS A 145 -3.57 -0.48 5.09
N LEU A 146 -4.46 -0.57 6.09
CA LEU A 146 -5.57 0.37 6.26
C LEU A 146 -5.25 1.37 7.36
N PHE A 147 -5.74 2.59 7.17
CA PHE A 147 -5.62 3.68 8.14
C PHE A 147 -7.00 4.25 8.48
N VAL A 148 -7.07 4.97 9.58
CA VAL A 148 -8.25 5.71 9.99
C VAL A 148 -7.88 7.14 10.34
N SER A 149 -8.78 8.07 10.04
CA SER A 149 -8.72 9.48 10.44
C SER A 149 -10.09 9.97 10.87
N LYS A 150 -10.13 11.05 11.65
CA LYS A 150 -11.40 11.71 12.04
C LYS A 150 -12.06 12.46 10.88
N CYS A 151 -11.30 12.86 9.87
CA CYS A 151 -11.77 13.61 8.71
C CYS A 151 -11.06 13.18 7.43
N VAL A 152 -11.60 13.60 6.29
CA VAL A 152 -10.98 13.41 4.97
C VAL A 152 -9.62 14.10 4.94
N VAL A 153 -8.61 13.40 4.45
CA VAL A 153 -7.22 13.86 4.37
C VAL A 153 -6.95 14.36 2.95
N LYS A 154 -6.61 15.64 2.85
CA LYS A 154 -6.28 16.25 1.56
C LYS A 154 -5.02 15.60 0.96
N ASP A 155 -5.01 15.40 -0.35
CA ASP A 155 -3.89 14.85 -1.13
C ASP A 155 -3.38 13.46 -0.65
N PHE A 156 -4.23 12.70 0.05
CA PHE A 156 -3.90 11.34 0.44
C PHE A 156 -3.69 10.45 -0.81
N PRO A 157 -2.55 9.76 -0.92
CA PRO A 157 -2.25 8.91 -2.09
C PRO A 157 -2.97 7.56 -2.02
N GLY A 158 -4.26 7.56 -2.30
CA GLY A 158 -5.11 6.38 -2.21
C GLY A 158 -6.60 6.70 -2.24
N ARG A 159 -7.40 5.80 -1.70
CA ARG A 159 -8.85 5.92 -1.62
C ARG A 159 -9.29 6.21 -0.20
N GLN A 160 -10.35 7.00 -0.06
CA GLN A 160 -10.91 7.38 1.24
C GLN A 160 -12.39 7.04 1.27
N PHE A 161 -12.84 6.56 2.42
CA PHE A 161 -14.20 6.07 2.61
C PHE A 161 -14.75 6.54 3.95
N ILE A 162 -15.99 7.00 4.00
CA ILE A 162 -16.67 7.31 5.25
C ILE A 162 -17.24 6.01 5.80
N ILE A 163 -16.88 5.68 7.04
CA ILE A 163 -17.38 4.50 7.74
C ILE A 163 -18.87 4.74 8.10
N GLU A 164 -19.74 3.81 7.75
CA GLU A 164 -21.16 3.83 8.08
C GLU A 164 -21.51 2.88 9.23
N ASP A 165 -20.86 1.70 9.25
CA ASP A 165 -21.05 0.71 10.34
C ASP A 165 -19.79 -0.15 10.51
N VAL A 166 -19.55 -0.58 11.74
CA VAL A 166 -18.47 -1.49 12.10
C VAL A 166 -19.03 -2.64 12.92
N MET A 167 -18.84 -3.86 12.46
CA MET A 167 -19.39 -5.01 13.14
C MET A 167 -18.42 -6.17 13.23
N PRO A 168 -18.42 -6.95 14.31
CA PRO A 168 -17.62 -8.16 14.42
C PRO A 168 -17.93 -9.15 13.30
N PHE A 169 -16.89 -9.83 12.79
CA PHE A 169 -17.04 -10.87 11.79
C PHE A 169 -17.68 -12.11 12.41
N LYS A 170 -19.01 -12.22 12.28
CA LYS A 170 -19.84 -13.34 12.75
C LYS A 170 -20.92 -13.65 11.73
N ASP A 171 -21.36 -14.91 11.62
CA ASP A 171 -22.39 -15.32 10.63
C ASP A 171 -23.70 -14.54 10.77
N LYS A 172 -24.08 -14.16 12.00
CA LYS A 172 -25.23 -13.32 12.25
C LYS A 172 -25.12 -11.96 11.52
N ASN A 173 -23.94 -11.36 11.52
CA ASN A 173 -23.69 -10.06 10.91
C ASN A 173 -23.58 -10.16 9.38
N LEU A 174 -23.05 -11.27 8.84
CA LEU A 174 -23.02 -11.51 7.39
C LEU A 174 -24.43 -11.51 6.77
N ARG A 175 -25.45 -11.94 7.52
CA ARG A 175 -26.83 -11.97 7.03
C ARG A 175 -27.37 -10.56 6.72
N LYS A 176 -26.87 -9.53 7.38
CA LYS A 176 -27.26 -8.13 7.12
C LYS A 176 -26.89 -7.68 5.70
N PHE A 177 -25.82 -8.23 5.15
CA PHE A 177 -25.35 -7.87 3.80
C PHE A 177 -26.07 -8.61 2.68
N LYS A 178 -26.90 -9.61 2.98
CA LYS A 178 -27.68 -10.34 1.95
C LYS A 178 -28.75 -9.49 1.26
N GLU A 179 -29.11 -8.35 1.85
CA GLU A 179 -30.01 -7.38 1.22
C GLU A 179 -29.36 -6.60 0.07
N TYR A 180 -27.99 -6.55 0.06
CA TYR A 180 -27.26 -5.92 -1.03
C TYR A 180 -27.12 -6.93 -2.19
N LYS A 181 -27.49 -6.50 -3.40
CA LYS A 181 -27.23 -7.27 -4.62
C LYS A 181 -25.79 -7.10 -5.09
N THR A 182 -25.28 -5.86 -4.94
CA THR A 182 -23.94 -5.45 -5.33
C THR A 182 -23.23 -4.80 -4.15
N LEU A 183 -21.93 -5.11 -3.99
CA LEU A 183 -21.10 -4.57 -2.92
C LEU A 183 -19.63 -4.69 -3.31
N ASN A 184 -18.87 -3.61 -3.27
CA ASN A 184 -17.44 -3.65 -3.52
C ASN A 184 -16.73 -4.20 -2.28
N VAL A 185 -16.21 -5.43 -2.36
CA VAL A 185 -15.62 -6.11 -1.20
C VAL A 185 -14.10 -6.09 -1.30
N SER A 186 -13.44 -5.71 -0.23
CA SER A 186 -11.99 -5.72 -0.06
C SER A 186 -11.60 -6.38 1.26
N THR A 187 -10.46 -7.05 1.31
CA THR A 187 -9.94 -7.65 2.54
C THR A 187 -8.48 -7.28 2.74
N ARG A 188 -8.11 -6.91 3.97
CA ARG A 188 -6.75 -6.59 4.39
C ARG A 188 -6.49 -7.16 5.78
N ASN A 189 -5.45 -7.95 5.93
CA ASN A 189 -5.17 -8.66 7.19
C ASN A 189 -6.41 -9.40 7.71
N PHE A 190 -7.00 -10.23 6.87
CA PHE A 190 -8.25 -10.92 7.13
C PHE A 190 -8.18 -12.39 6.72
N ARG A 191 -8.90 -13.27 7.42
CA ARG A 191 -8.81 -14.73 7.19
C ARG A 191 -9.41 -15.23 5.88
N LEU A 192 -10.29 -14.44 5.24
CA LEU A 192 -10.90 -14.75 3.94
C LEU A 192 -10.38 -13.81 2.87
N SER A 193 -10.24 -14.32 1.64
CA SER A 193 -10.05 -13.44 0.48
C SER A 193 -11.34 -12.66 0.18
N ALA A 194 -11.21 -11.59 -0.61
CA ALA A 194 -12.37 -10.80 -1.04
C ALA A 194 -13.42 -11.68 -1.77
N ASP A 195 -12.96 -12.60 -2.63
CA ASP A 195 -13.85 -13.50 -3.37
C ASP A 195 -14.54 -14.52 -2.47
N GLN A 196 -13.81 -15.06 -1.47
CA GLN A 196 -14.42 -15.94 -0.47
C GLN A 196 -15.47 -15.21 0.38
N LEU A 197 -15.20 -13.94 0.74
CA LEU A 197 -16.15 -13.13 1.51
C LEU A 197 -17.39 -12.79 0.66
N LYS A 198 -17.20 -12.37 -0.60
CA LYS A 198 -18.30 -12.14 -1.57
C LYS A 198 -19.19 -13.38 -1.72
N ALA A 199 -18.58 -14.52 -1.97
CA ALA A 199 -19.30 -15.79 -2.12
C ALA A 199 -20.11 -16.16 -0.86
N ARG A 200 -19.55 -15.93 0.33
CA ARG A 200 -20.22 -16.23 1.60
C ARG A 200 -21.42 -15.30 1.89
N ILE A 201 -21.33 -14.04 1.45
CA ILE A 201 -22.42 -13.08 1.57
C ILE A 201 -23.47 -13.27 0.46
N GLY A 202 -23.03 -13.67 -0.73
CA GLY A 202 -23.86 -13.82 -1.93
C GLY A 202 -24.04 -12.51 -2.71
N VAL A 203 -22.97 -11.70 -2.80
CA VAL A 203 -22.94 -10.41 -3.53
C VAL A 203 -21.98 -10.47 -4.71
N ILE A 204 -22.20 -9.58 -5.69
CA ILE A 204 -21.28 -9.34 -6.81
C ILE A 204 -20.69 -7.93 -6.69
N ASP A 205 -19.54 -7.68 -7.34
CA ASP A 205 -18.91 -6.35 -7.32
C ASP A 205 -19.80 -5.30 -7.98
N GLY A 206 -19.84 -4.11 -7.39
CA GLY A 206 -20.57 -2.94 -7.92
C GLY A 206 -21.31 -2.16 -6.85
N GLY A 207 -22.03 -1.11 -7.32
CA GLY A 207 -22.75 -0.19 -6.44
C GLY A 207 -21.85 0.84 -5.76
N ASP A 208 -22.45 1.59 -4.85
CA ASP A 208 -21.85 2.72 -4.14
C ASP A 208 -21.32 2.38 -2.74
N LYS A 209 -21.58 1.16 -2.28
CA LYS A 209 -21.14 0.67 -0.97
C LYS A 209 -19.89 -0.18 -1.07
N TYR A 210 -19.07 -0.08 -0.03
CA TYR A 210 -17.80 -0.80 0.12
C TYR A 210 -17.79 -1.56 1.43
N LEU A 211 -17.34 -2.80 1.40
CA LEU A 211 -17.20 -3.63 2.58
C LEU A 211 -15.74 -4.06 2.74
N PHE A 212 -15.14 -3.66 3.85
CA PHE A 212 -13.78 -4.06 4.21
C PHE A 212 -13.82 -5.13 5.29
N GLY A 213 -13.19 -6.28 5.02
CA GLY A 213 -12.86 -7.27 6.04
C GLY A 213 -11.43 -7.03 6.54
N THR A 214 -11.27 -6.79 7.85
CA THR A 214 -9.95 -6.53 8.43
C THR A 214 -9.85 -7.00 9.88
N THR A 215 -8.64 -6.93 10.44
CA THR A 215 -8.36 -7.21 11.85
C THR A 215 -7.92 -5.90 12.52
N LEU A 216 -8.49 -5.59 13.67
CA LEU A 216 -8.13 -4.44 14.50
C LEU A 216 -6.95 -4.76 15.44
N SER A 217 -6.39 -3.74 16.09
CA SER A 217 -5.26 -3.85 17.02
C SER A 217 -5.51 -4.81 18.21
N ASN A 218 -6.76 -4.97 18.63
CA ASN A 218 -7.18 -5.94 19.64
C ASN A 218 -7.37 -7.37 19.11
N SER A 219 -6.88 -7.66 17.90
CA SER A 219 -7.02 -8.94 17.18
C SER A 219 -8.46 -9.31 16.81
N GLN A 220 -9.41 -8.41 16.96
CA GLN A 220 -10.79 -8.63 16.56
C GLN A 220 -10.94 -8.51 15.05
N GLN A 221 -11.49 -9.54 14.41
CA GLN A 221 -11.89 -9.48 13.01
C GLN A 221 -13.22 -8.74 12.86
N VAL A 222 -13.25 -7.73 12.00
CA VAL A 222 -14.40 -6.87 11.77
C VAL A 222 -14.74 -6.75 10.29
N LEU A 223 -16.00 -6.39 10.05
CA LEU A 223 -16.51 -5.93 8.77
C LEU A 223 -16.82 -4.43 8.91
N ILE A 224 -16.27 -3.63 8.02
CA ILE A 224 -16.46 -2.18 8.00
C ILE A 224 -17.23 -1.83 6.74
N LEU A 225 -18.47 -1.38 6.90
CA LEU A 225 -19.31 -0.88 5.81
C LEU A 225 -19.03 0.59 5.59
N CYS A 226 -18.76 0.96 4.35
CA CYS A 226 -18.37 2.30 3.97
C CYS A 226 -19.10 2.79 2.72
N ARG A 227 -19.09 4.11 2.53
CA ARG A 227 -19.33 4.79 1.24
C ARG A 227 -18.10 5.60 0.84
N LYS A 228 -17.95 5.94 -0.43
CA LYS A 228 -16.86 6.83 -0.89
C LYS A 228 -16.95 8.19 -0.18
N ALA A 229 -15.80 8.74 0.21
CA ALA A 229 -15.70 10.07 0.80
C ALA A 229 -15.87 11.18 -0.25
#